data_625f467be99ffcefcde315c31a83ee53
#
_entry.id   625f467be99ffcefcde315c31a83ee53
#
_cell.length_a   1.000
_cell.length_b   1.000
_cell.length_c   1.000
_cell.angle_alpha   90.00
_cell.angle_beta   90.00
_cell.angle_gamma   90.00
#
_symmetry.space_group_name_H-M   'P 1'
#
loop_
_entity.id
_entity.type
_entity.pdbx_description
1 polymer ?
#
loop_
_entity_poly.entity_id
_entity_poly.type
_entity_poly.pdbx_seq_one_letter_code
_entity_poly.pdbx_strand_id
1 'polypeptide(L)'
;MVKLPIYMDNHATTPLDKRVLEAMLPYFTERFGNAASRNHSFGWEAEEAVDKARGQIAGLIHAQSKEIIFSSGATESDNLAIKGVLEFYKEKGNHIITCVTEHKAILDSCRALERGGKATVTYLPVDKYGMIDPEAVRKAITDKTVLITLMYANNEVGTIHPIAEIGKIAKEKGIVFHSDATQAVGKIPVDVEKDGIDLMSLSGHKIYGPKGIGAIYVRSKGPRVRLTPQMDGGGHERGMRSGTLNVTGIIGLGKACEIAGGEMLEENRRLHELRDKLQAGIFERLDEVYLNGHPTERLPGNLNVSFAYVEGESLLMGISDIAVSSGSACTSATLEPSYVIRALGTDEELAHSSIRFGLGRFNTEEEVDYVTDRVSKEVKRLREMSPLFEMAKEGIDLKSVQWKAE
;
A
#
# COMPACT_ATOMS: atom_id res chain seq x y z
N MET A 1 -0.29 31.98 6.13
CA MET A 1 1.03 31.33 6.32
C MET A 1 0.81 29.83 6.50
N VAL A 2 1.47 29.04 5.72
CA VAL A 2 1.42 27.57 5.80
C VAL A 2 2.01 27.11 7.13
N LYS A 3 1.38 26.11 7.75
CA LYS A 3 1.87 25.51 9.01
C LYS A 3 2.98 24.49 8.72
N LEU A 4 4.14 24.66 9.30
CA LEU A 4 5.26 23.74 9.18
C LEU A 4 5.40 22.83 10.42
N PRO A 5 5.92 21.58 10.25
CA PRO A 5 6.23 20.95 8.97
C PRO A 5 4.96 20.54 8.21
N ILE A 6 5.03 20.54 6.85
CA ILE A 6 3.97 20.02 6.00
C ILE A 6 4.08 18.50 5.94
N TYR A 7 2.96 17.79 6.06
CA TYR A 7 2.94 16.33 5.97
C TYR A 7 2.46 15.86 4.59
N MET A 8 3.36 15.33 3.79
CA MET A 8 3.10 14.72 2.48
C MET A 8 3.67 13.30 2.39
N ASP A 9 3.49 12.50 3.47
CA ASP A 9 3.88 11.08 3.50
C ASP A 9 2.69 10.16 3.84
N ASN A 10 1.50 10.47 3.29
CA ASN A 10 0.25 9.74 3.57
C ASN A 10 0.24 8.31 3.02
N HIS A 11 1.22 7.90 2.23
CA HIS A 11 1.41 6.49 1.83
C HIS A 11 2.18 5.68 2.88
N ALA A 12 2.98 6.32 3.75
CA ALA A 12 3.61 5.63 4.89
C ALA A 12 2.60 5.41 6.01
N THR A 13 1.88 6.46 6.41
CA THR A 13 0.78 6.43 7.38
C THR A 13 -0.05 7.69 7.23
N THR A 14 -1.31 7.66 7.66
CA THR A 14 -2.16 8.85 7.70
C THR A 14 -2.36 9.31 9.16
N PRO A 15 -2.62 10.59 9.40
CA PRO A 15 -3.10 11.04 10.70
C PRO A 15 -4.46 10.40 11.00
N LEU A 16 -4.76 10.18 12.27
CA LEU A 16 -6.08 9.72 12.68
C LEU A 16 -7.11 10.84 12.47
N ASP A 17 -8.20 10.56 11.75
CA ASP A 17 -9.31 11.52 11.59
C ASP A 17 -9.98 11.78 12.95
N LYS A 18 -10.26 13.04 13.27
CA LYS A 18 -10.90 13.42 14.55
C LYS A 18 -12.24 12.73 14.76
N ARG A 19 -13.04 12.57 13.71
CA ARG A 19 -14.33 11.85 13.74
C ARG A 19 -14.16 10.37 14.06
N VAL A 20 -13.03 9.77 13.64
CA VAL A 20 -12.66 8.40 13.99
C VAL A 20 -12.26 8.32 15.46
N LEU A 21 -11.42 9.26 15.93
CA LEU A 21 -11.04 9.33 17.34
C LEU A 21 -12.27 9.47 18.26
N GLU A 22 -13.18 10.39 17.93
CA GLU A 22 -14.42 10.61 18.68
C GLU A 22 -15.26 9.34 18.78
N ALA A 23 -15.38 8.57 17.68
CA ALA A 23 -16.10 7.28 17.68
C ALA A 23 -15.40 6.22 18.55
N MET A 24 -14.08 6.26 18.70
CA MET A 24 -13.30 5.31 19.50
C MET A 24 -13.33 5.61 21.01
N LEU A 25 -13.34 6.89 21.39
CA LEU A 25 -13.15 7.33 22.79
C LEU A 25 -14.04 6.62 23.81
N PRO A 26 -15.37 6.44 23.61
CA PRO A 26 -16.23 5.77 24.59
C PRO A 26 -15.81 4.31 24.88
N TYR A 27 -15.16 3.65 23.94
CA TYR A 27 -14.78 2.24 24.07
C TYR A 27 -13.47 2.01 24.83
N PHE A 28 -12.79 3.07 25.25
CA PHE A 28 -11.65 2.96 26.16
C PHE A 28 -12.06 2.90 27.63
N THR A 29 -13.13 3.60 28.02
CA THR A 29 -13.47 3.83 29.44
C THR A 29 -14.91 3.55 29.81
N GLU A 30 -15.86 3.75 28.92
CA GLU A 30 -17.30 3.63 29.22
C GLU A 30 -17.86 2.30 28.67
N ARG A 31 -17.57 1.95 27.41
CA ARG A 31 -18.07 0.77 26.68
C ARG A 31 -16.96 -0.26 26.44
N PHE A 32 -16.16 -0.51 27.47
CA PHE A 32 -14.93 -1.31 27.40
C PHE A 32 -15.15 -2.82 27.37
N GLY A 33 -16.37 -3.28 27.10
CA GLY A 33 -16.73 -4.70 27.14
C GLY A 33 -15.93 -5.58 26.17
N ASN A 34 -15.79 -6.86 26.54
CA ASN A 34 -15.23 -7.87 25.67
C ASN A 34 -16.36 -8.45 24.79
N ALA A 35 -16.25 -8.33 23.47
CA ALA A 35 -17.24 -8.82 22.51
C ALA A 35 -17.50 -10.36 22.57
N ALA A 36 -16.61 -11.12 23.23
CA ALA A 36 -16.82 -12.55 23.48
C ALA A 36 -17.66 -12.84 24.74
N SER A 37 -17.96 -11.84 25.57
CA SER A 37 -18.76 -12.00 26.80
C SER A 37 -20.25 -11.96 26.50
N ARG A 38 -20.91 -13.11 26.62
CA ARG A 38 -22.33 -13.27 26.22
C ARG A 38 -23.34 -13.11 27.34
N ASN A 39 -22.90 -12.90 28.59
CA ASN A 39 -23.76 -12.99 29.77
C ASN A 39 -24.12 -11.64 30.38
N HIS A 40 -23.71 -10.51 29.79
CA HIS A 40 -23.98 -9.18 30.32
C HIS A 40 -23.94 -8.09 29.23
N SER A 41 -24.54 -6.95 29.48
CA SER A 41 -24.71 -5.84 28.54
C SER A 41 -23.39 -5.28 27.98
N PHE A 42 -22.34 -5.21 28.78
CA PHE A 42 -21.01 -4.75 28.31
C PHE A 42 -20.51 -5.59 27.13
N GLY A 43 -20.67 -6.89 27.19
CA GLY A 43 -20.29 -7.79 26.09
C GLY A 43 -21.18 -7.60 24.86
N TRP A 44 -22.49 -7.49 25.05
CA TRP A 44 -23.44 -7.30 23.94
C TRP A 44 -23.21 -5.96 23.21
N GLU A 45 -22.98 -4.88 23.94
CA GLU A 45 -22.65 -3.57 23.34
C GLU A 45 -21.36 -3.64 22.51
N ALA A 46 -20.35 -4.33 23.03
CA ALA A 46 -19.08 -4.51 22.31
C ALA A 46 -19.26 -5.38 21.05
N GLU A 47 -20.04 -6.48 21.12
CA GLU A 47 -20.36 -7.35 19.99
C GLU A 47 -21.13 -6.58 18.91
N GLU A 48 -22.17 -5.84 19.28
CA GLU A 48 -22.94 -4.99 18.36
C GLU A 48 -22.05 -3.96 17.64
N ALA A 49 -21.17 -3.30 18.38
CA ALA A 49 -20.25 -2.31 17.81
C ALA A 49 -19.25 -2.94 16.83
N VAL A 50 -18.73 -4.12 17.17
CA VAL A 50 -17.84 -4.91 16.29
C VAL A 50 -18.56 -5.32 15.01
N ASP A 51 -19.81 -5.80 15.12
CA ASP A 51 -20.60 -6.23 13.96
C ASP A 51 -20.99 -5.04 13.07
N LYS A 52 -21.30 -3.89 13.66
CA LYS A 52 -21.50 -2.63 12.91
C LYS A 52 -20.26 -2.25 12.12
N ALA A 53 -19.08 -2.24 12.76
CA ALA A 53 -17.83 -1.92 12.11
C ALA A 53 -17.49 -2.90 10.98
N ARG A 54 -17.77 -4.19 11.20
CA ARG A 54 -17.62 -5.24 10.16
C ARG A 54 -18.52 -4.97 8.95
N GLY A 55 -19.75 -4.52 9.18
CA GLY A 55 -20.68 -4.09 8.12
C GLY A 55 -20.21 -2.87 7.34
N GLN A 56 -19.60 -1.88 8.02
CA GLN A 56 -19.06 -0.68 7.40
C GLN A 56 -17.89 -1.01 6.46
N ILE A 57 -16.98 -1.90 6.89
CA ILE A 57 -15.87 -2.38 6.05
C ILE A 57 -16.41 -3.15 4.84
N ALA A 58 -17.31 -4.11 5.08
CA ALA A 58 -17.91 -4.92 4.03
C ALA A 58 -18.63 -4.06 2.98
N GLY A 59 -19.36 -3.04 3.42
CA GLY A 59 -20.05 -2.10 2.53
C GLY A 59 -19.12 -1.32 1.62
N LEU A 60 -17.95 -0.90 2.12
CA LEU A 60 -16.97 -0.15 1.33
C LEU A 60 -16.37 -0.95 0.17
N ILE A 61 -16.24 -2.27 0.33
CA ILE A 61 -15.59 -3.17 -0.66
C ILE A 61 -16.59 -4.11 -1.36
N HIS A 62 -17.88 -3.87 -1.19
CA HIS A 62 -18.98 -4.68 -1.75
C HIS A 62 -18.97 -6.17 -1.32
N ALA A 63 -18.50 -6.45 -0.09
CA ALA A 63 -18.48 -7.78 0.53
C ALA A 63 -19.66 -7.99 1.49
N GLN A 64 -19.78 -9.22 2.05
CA GLN A 64 -20.67 -9.52 3.15
C GLN A 64 -19.93 -9.40 4.48
N SER A 65 -20.62 -8.93 5.55
CA SER A 65 -20.00 -8.76 6.88
C SER A 65 -19.31 -10.04 7.39
N LYS A 66 -19.88 -11.22 7.11
CA LYS A 66 -19.29 -12.51 7.50
C LYS A 66 -17.97 -12.84 6.80
N GLU A 67 -17.59 -12.11 5.75
CA GLU A 67 -16.36 -12.31 4.97
C GLU A 67 -15.19 -11.44 5.47
N ILE A 68 -15.47 -10.56 6.43
CA ILE A 68 -14.45 -9.72 7.05
C ILE A 68 -13.91 -10.41 8.30
N ILE A 69 -12.59 -10.53 8.40
CA ILE A 69 -11.86 -11.09 9.53
C ILE A 69 -10.89 -10.02 10.03
N PHE A 70 -10.97 -9.63 11.28
CA PHE A 70 -10.09 -8.61 11.86
C PHE A 70 -8.68 -9.16 12.13
N SER A 71 -7.70 -8.31 11.89
CA SER A 71 -6.28 -8.56 12.13
C SER A 71 -5.60 -7.34 12.78
N SER A 72 -4.33 -7.42 13.10
CA SER A 72 -3.57 -6.27 13.61
C SER A 72 -3.12 -5.28 12.53
N GLY A 73 -3.30 -5.61 11.25
CA GLY A 73 -2.89 -4.82 10.10
C GLY A 73 -2.66 -5.66 8.86
N ALA A 74 -2.29 -5.02 7.75
CA ALA A 74 -2.09 -5.70 6.47
C ALA A 74 -1.01 -6.79 6.54
N THR A 75 0.10 -6.56 7.21
CA THR A 75 1.17 -7.57 7.34
C THR A 75 0.68 -8.89 7.95
N GLU A 76 -0.19 -8.85 8.98
CA GLU A 76 -0.81 -10.06 9.52
C GLU A 76 -1.78 -10.67 8.51
N SER A 77 -2.59 -9.86 7.84
CA SER A 77 -3.54 -10.31 6.82
C SER A 77 -2.85 -11.00 5.64
N ASP A 78 -1.76 -10.42 5.13
CA ASP A 78 -0.94 -10.99 4.04
C ASP A 78 -0.32 -12.33 4.44
N ASN A 79 0.24 -12.40 5.65
CA ASN A 79 0.77 -13.66 6.18
C ASN A 79 -0.31 -14.73 6.31
N LEU A 80 -1.50 -14.37 6.81
CA LEU A 80 -2.62 -15.29 6.91
C LEU A 80 -3.09 -15.76 5.53
N ALA A 81 -3.18 -14.85 4.55
CA ALA A 81 -3.56 -15.19 3.18
C ALA A 81 -2.55 -16.19 2.57
N ILE A 82 -1.26 -15.83 2.53
CA ILE A 82 -0.23 -16.61 1.85
C ILE A 82 -0.02 -17.96 2.54
N LYS A 83 0.27 -17.94 3.85
CA LYS A 83 0.57 -19.14 4.61
C LYS A 83 -0.65 -20.01 4.81
N GLY A 84 -1.81 -19.38 5.06
CA GLY A 84 -3.08 -20.08 5.28
C GLY A 84 -3.59 -20.80 4.04
N VAL A 85 -3.46 -20.19 2.84
CA VAL A 85 -3.80 -20.82 1.56
C VAL A 85 -2.83 -21.97 1.29
N LEU A 86 -1.53 -21.73 1.37
CA LEU A 86 -0.54 -22.72 1.04
C LEU A 86 -0.70 -24.00 1.90
N GLU A 87 -0.89 -23.84 3.21
CA GLU A 87 -1.08 -24.98 4.11
C GLU A 87 -2.41 -25.70 3.87
N PHE A 88 -3.51 -24.95 3.60
CA PHE A 88 -4.82 -25.57 3.36
C PHE A 88 -4.87 -26.34 2.03
N TYR A 89 -4.27 -25.75 0.97
CA TYR A 89 -4.32 -26.34 -0.38
C TYR A 89 -3.07 -27.14 -0.75
N LYS A 90 -2.22 -27.50 0.21
CA LYS A 90 -0.94 -28.22 -0.01
C LYS A 90 -1.05 -29.50 -0.85
N GLU A 91 -2.19 -30.20 -0.77
CA GLU A 91 -2.43 -31.41 -1.58
C GLU A 91 -2.69 -31.11 -3.07
N LYS A 92 -3.05 -29.85 -3.39
CA LYS A 92 -3.26 -29.39 -4.77
C LYS A 92 -1.97 -28.89 -5.42
N GLY A 93 -1.06 -28.34 -4.63
CA GLY A 93 0.19 -27.80 -5.10
C GLY A 93 0.84 -26.85 -4.09
N ASN A 94 1.96 -26.30 -4.49
CA ASN A 94 2.77 -25.42 -3.64
C ASN A 94 3.35 -24.21 -4.40
N HIS A 95 2.82 -23.91 -5.59
CA HIS A 95 3.33 -22.80 -6.38
C HIS A 95 2.51 -21.52 -6.12
N ILE A 96 3.23 -20.42 -5.94
CA ILE A 96 2.71 -19.07 -5.71
C ILE A 96 3.20 -18.17 -6.84
N ILE A 97 2.32 -17.32 -7.37
CA ILE A 97 2.69 -16.25 -8.31
C ILE A 97 2.54 -14.91 -7.58
N THR A 98 3.59 -14.08 -7.64
CA THR A 98 3.62 -12.74 -7.06
C THR A 98 4.43 -11.80 -7.97
N CYS A 99 4.65 -10.54 -7.54
CA CYS A 99 5.37 -9.53 -8.31
C CYS A 99 6.62 -9.05 -7.57
N VAL A 100 7.65 -8.62 -8.31
CA VAL A 100 8.89 -8.08 -7.72
C VAL A 100 8.69 -6.74 -6.99
N THR A 101 7.60 -6.02 -7.26
CA THR A 101 7.29 -4.71 -6.66
C THR A 101 6.31 -4.77 -5.50
N GLU A 102 5.98 -5.97 -5.00
CA GLU A 102 5.12 -6.19 -3.84
C GLU A 102 5.69 -5.56 -2.57
N HIS A 103 4.81 -5.29 -1.60
CA HIS A 103 5.24 -4.91 -0.26
C HIS A 103 6.07 -6.04 0.38
N LYS A 104 7.02 -5.69 1.25
CA LYS A 104 7.88 -6.69 1.93
C LYS A 104 7.10 -7.73 2.73
N ALA A 105 5.91 -7.40 3.24
CA ALA A 105 5.05 -8.40 3.91
C ALA A 105 4.72 -9.59 3.00
N ILE A 106 4.56 -9.37 1.69
CA ILE A 106 4.36 -10.41 0.68
C ILE A 106 5.70 -11.07 0.32
N LEU A 107 6.69 -10.26 -0.12
CA LEU A 107 7.97 -10.78 -0.61
C LEU A 107 8.69 -11.63 0.43
N ASP A 108 8.78 -11.14 1.67
CA ASP A 108 9.53 -11.85 2.73
C ASP A 108 8.76 -13.08 3.24
N SER A 109 7.41 -13.05 3.20
CA SER A 109 6.59 -14.24 3.47
C SER A 109 6.80 -15.33 2.41
N CYS A 110 6.80 -14.96 1.13
CA CYS A 110 7.10 -15.87 0.03
C CYS A 110 8.52 -16.46 0.15
N ARG A 111 9.53 -15.59 0.34
CA ARG A 111 10.92 -16.03 0.53
C ARG A 111 11.12 -16.95 1.74
N ALA A 112 10.38 -16.70 2.84
CA ALA A 112 10.44 -17.56 4.02
C ALA A 112 9.89 -18.96 3.71
N LEU A 113 8.82 -19.05 2.92
CA LEU A 113 8.25 -20.34 2.51
C LEU A 113 9.16 -21.07 1.52
N GLU A 114 9.82 -20.38 0.59
CA GLU A 114 10.83 -20.97 -0.30
C GLU A 114 12.03 -21.53 0.48
N ARG A 115 12.62 -20.73 1.38
CA ARG A 115 13.73 -21.16 2.24
C ARG A 115 13.37 -22.37 3.09
N GLY A 116 12.11 -22.45 3.51
CA GLY A 116 11.57 -23.59 4.25
C GLY A 116 11.22 -24.82 3.39
N GLY A 117 11.43 -24.77 2.07
CA GLY A 117 11.06 -25.84 1.13
C GLY A 117 9.54 -26.09 1.02
N LYS A 118 8.72 -25.13 1.46
CA LYS A 118 7.25 -25.26 1.49
C LYS A 118 6.57 -24.76 0.23
N ALA A 119 7.20 -23.83 -0.50
CA ALA A 119 6.66 -23.25 -1.73
C ALA A 119 7.72 -23.12 -2.81
N THR A 120 7.25 -23.09 -4.05
CA THR A 120 7.95 -22.49 -5.20
C THR A 120 7.26 -21.18 -5.56
N VAL A 121 8.02 -20.13 -5.89
CA VAL A 121 7.46 -18.80 -6.14
C VAL A 121 7.94 -18.26 -7.48
N THR A 122 6.99 -17.78 -8.29
CA THR A 122 7.30 -16.99 -9.50
C THR A 122 7.10 -15.51 -9.17
N TYR A 123 8.18 -14.73 -9.26
CA TYR A 123 8.16 -13.28 -9.10
C TYR A 123 8.07 -12.64 -10.48
N LEU A 124 6.92 -12.11 -10.85
CA LEU A 124 6.68 -11.47 -12.13
C LEU A 124 7.39 -10.12 -12.21
N PRO A 125 8.03 -9.79 -13.33
CA PRO A 125 8.51 -8.44 -13.60
C PRO A 125 7.35 -7.48 -13.83
N VAL A 126 7.67 -6.19 -13.84
CA VAL A 126 6.78 -5.10 -14.25
C VAL A 126 7.35 -4.37 -15.45
N ASP A 127 6.54 -3.58 -16.13
CA ASP A 127 7.00 -2.68 -17.17
C ASP A 127 7.66 -1.41 -16.58
N LYS A 128 8.12 -0.51 -17.44
CA LYS A 128 8.74 0.77 -17.04
C LYS A 128 7.82 1.70 -16.24
N TYR A 129 6.54 1.42 -16.19
CA TYR A 129 5.55 2.15 -15.40
C TYR A 129 5.17 1.42 -14.09
N GLY A 130 5.80 0.28 -13.83
CA GLY A 130 5.49 -0.57 -12.70
C GLY A 130 4.21 -1.37 -12.84
N MET A 131 3.69 -1.54 -14.08
CA MET A 131 2.46 -2.27 -14.37
C MET A 131 2.75 -3.75 -14.58
N ILE A 132 1.87 -4.62 -14.05
CA ILE A 132 1.89 -6.06 -14.28
C ILE A 132 1.15 -6.37 -15.59
N ASP A 133 1.75 -7.22 -16.44
CA ASP A 133 1.07 -7.78 -17.60
C ASP A 133 0.18 -8.97 -17.21
N PRO A 134 -1.15 -8.92 -17.37
CA PRO A 134 -2.05 -10.05 -17.10
C PRO A 134 -1.68 -11.32 -17.87
N GLU A 135 -1.15 -11.20 -19.08
CA GLU A 135 -0.73 -12.36 -19.86
C GLU A 135 0.54 -13.00 -19.31
N ALA A 136 1.42 -12.23 -18.65
CA ALA A 136 2.54 -12.80 -17.90
C ALA A 136 2.04 -13.63 -16.70
N VAL A 137 0.99 -13.17 -16.00
CA VAL A 137 0.32 -13.96 -14.96
C VAL A 137 -0.20 -15.28 -15.53
N ARG A 138 -0.93 -15.23 -16.65
CA ARG A 138 -1.49 -16.43 -17.32
C ARG A 138 -0.41 -17.44 -17.70
N LYS A 139 0.71 -16.98 -18.23
CA LYS A 139 1.85 -17.82 -18.64
C LYS A 139 2.61 -18.44 -17.47
N ALA A 140 2.62 -17.78 -16.31
CA ALA A 140 3.29 -18.28 -15.12
C ALA A 140 2.51 -19.38 -14.38
N ILE A 141 1.23 -19.59 -14.72
CA ILE A 141 0.39 -20.61 -14.08
C ILE A 141 0.86 -22.02 -14.47
N THR A 142 1.02 -22.86 -13.46
CA THR A 142 1.32 -24.28 -13.57
C THR A 142 0.20 -25.11 -12.96
N ASP A 143 0.28 -26.43 -13.11
CA ASP A 143 -0.63 -27.40 -12.46
C ASP A 143 -0.51 -27.41 -10.91
N LYS A 144 0.60 -26.87 -10.38
CA LYS A 144 0.86 -26.72 -8.94
C LYS A 144 0.53 -25.35 -8.37
N THR A 145 0.02 -24.42 -9.19
CA THR A 145 -0.30 -23.06 -8.73
C THR A 145 -1.55 -23.10 -7.86
N VAL A 146 -1.43 -22.64 -6.61
CA VAL A 146 -2.55 -22.57 -5.65
C VAL A 146 -2.90 -21.15 -5.26
N LEU A 147 -2.00 -20.18 -5.48
CA LEU A 147 -2.18 -18.79 -5.08
C LEU A 147 -1.57 -17.84 -6.12
N ILE A 148 -2.34 -16.83 -6.50
CA ILE A 148 -1.85 -15.59 -7.12
C ILE A 148 -2.00 -14.52 -6.06
N THR A 149 -0.92 -13.79 -5.72
CA THR A 149 -0.93 -12.70 -4.74
C THR A 149 -0.29 -11.48 -5.36
N LEU A 150 -1.10 -10.45 -5.65
CA LEU A 150 -0.69 -9.24 -6.35
C LEU A 150 -1.35 -8.02 -5.70
N MET A 151 -0.55 -6.99 -5.41
CA MET A 151 -1.08 -5.76 -4.81
C MET A 151 -2.04 -5.04 -5.74
N TYR A 152 -3.02 -4.36 -5.16
CA TYR A 152 -4.00 -3.57 -5.93
C TYR A 152 -3.36 -2.31 -6.51
N ALA A 153 -2.58 -1.61 -5.68
CA ALA A 153 -1.87 -0.41 -6.08
C ALA A 153 -0.55 -0.29 -5.32
N ASN A 154 0.49 0.15 -6.02
CA ASN A 154 1.83 0.24 -5.45
C ASN A 154 1.95 1.43 -4.48
N ASN A 155 2.56 1.19 -3.32
CA ASN A 155 2.73 2.16 -2.25
C ASN A 155 3.84 3.20 -2.50
N GLU A 156 4.72 2.99 -3.47
CA GLU A 156 5.83 3.89 -3.79
C GLU A 156 5.53 4.72 -5.03
N VAL A 157 5.28 4.07 -6.15
CA VAL A 157 5.05 4.74 -7.44
C VAL A 157 3.59 4.98 -7.77
N GLY A 158 2.68 4.47 -6.96
CA GLY A 158 1.24 4.71 -7.06
C GLY A 158 0.52 3.95 -8.17
N THR A 159 1.20 3.19 -9.02
CA THR A 159 0.61 2.44 -10.13
C THR A 159 -0.50 1.52 -9.66
N ILE A 160 -1.67 1.59 -10.30
CA ILE A 160 -2.83 0.74 -10.05
C ILE A 160 -2.78 -0.41 -11.05
N HIS A 161 -2.83 -1.64 -10.56
CA HIS A 161 -2.74 -2.83 -11.39
C HIS A 161 -4.10 -3.25 -11.99
N PRO A 162 -4.12 -4.00 -13.10
CA PRO A 162 -5.34 -4.46 -13.78
C PRO A 162 -5.98 -5.66 -13.05
N ILE A 163 -6.42 -5.43 -11.80
CA ILE A 163 -6.86 -6.46 -10.85
C ILE A 163 -8.04 -7.28 -11.39
N ALA A 164 -9.02 -6.63 -12.03
CA ALA A 164 -10.19 -7.34 -12.58
C ALA A 164 -9.81 -8.34 -13.70
N GLU A 165 -8.82 -8.01 -14.54
CA GLU A 165 -8.32 -8.92 -15.56
C GLU A 165 -7.58 -10.10 -14.94
N ILE A 166 -6.77 -9.86 -13.92
CA ILE A 166 -6.03 -10.88 -13.18
C ILE A 166 -7.02 -11.79 -12.42
N GLY A 167 -8.02 -11.21 -11.76
CA GLY A 167 -9.08 -11.97 -11.07
C GLY A 167 -9.86 -12.88 -12.01
N LYS A 168 -10.14 -12.41 -13.24
CA LYS A 168 -10.75 -13.25 -14.27
C LYS A 168 -9.86 -14.44 -14.64
N ILE A 169 -8.55 -14.22 -14.83
CA ILE A 169 -7.59 -15.30 -15.12
C ILE A 169 -7.55 -16.31 -13.97
N ALA A 170 -7.45 -15.84 -12.72
CA ALA A 170 -7.44 -16.70 -11.54
C ALA A 170 -8.70 -17.56 -11.44
N LYS A 171 -9.87 -16.93 -11.65
CA LYS A 171 -11.17 -17.61 -11.64
C LYS A 171 -11.30 -18.66 -12.74
N GLU A 172 -10.88 -18.37 -13.99
CA GLU A 172 -10.87 -19.31 -15.12
C GLU A 172 -10.01 -20.55 -14.82
N LYS A 173 -8.95 -20.39 -14.05
CA LYS A 173 -8.01 -21.47 -13.68
C LYS A 173 -8.32 -22.13 -12.34
N GLY A 174 -9.30 -21.64 -11.59
CA GLY A 174 -9.66 -22.15 -10.26
C GLY A 174 -8.56 -21.98 -9.20
N ILE A 175 -7.78 -20.91 -9.32
CA ILE A 175 -6.67 -20.54 -8.41
C ILE A 175 -7.17 -19.46 -7.47
N VAL A 176 -6.77 -19.52 -6.19
CA VAL A 176 -7.10 -18.47 -5.21
C VAL A 176 -6.37 -17.19 -5.57
N PHE A 177 -7.12 -16.07 -5.63
CA PHE A 177 -6.58 -14.75 -5.88
C PHE A 177 -6.63 -13.87 -4.62
N HIS A 178 -5.45 -13.50 -4.13
CA HIS A 178 -5.25 -12.53 -3.05
C HIS A 178 -4.74 -11.20 -3.60
N SER A 179 -5.27 -10.10 -3.07
CA SER A 179 -4.73 -8.76 -3.35
C SER A 179 -4.44 -8.00 -2.06
N ASP A 180 -3.21 -7.51 -1.91
CA ASP A 180 -2.91 -6.46 -0.92
C ASP A 180 -3.49 -5.14 -1.43
N ALA A 181 -4.67 -4.78 -0.91
CA ALA A 181 -5.38 -3.55 -1.26
C ALA A 181 -5.17 -2.42 -0.23
N THR A 182 -4.12 -2.50 0.57
CA THR A 182 -3.81 -1.56 1.65
C THR A 182 -3.68 -0.11 1.15
N GLN A 183 -3.21 0.10 -0.07
CA GLN A 183 -3.14 1.43 -0.66
C GLN A 183 -4.38 1.81 -1.48
N ALA A 184 -5.25 0.86 -1.81
CA ALA A 184 -6.42 1.08 -2.66
C ALA A 184 -7.70 1.35 -1.85
N VAL A 185 -7.99 0.52 -0.84
CA VAL A 185 -9.22 0.63 -0.02
C VAL A 185 -9.32 2.03 0.60
N GLY A 186 -10.47 2.67 0.39
CA GLY A 186 -10.77 4.02 0.89
C GLY A 186 -10.07 5.16 0.14
N LYS A 187 -9.30 4.86 -0.92
CA LYS A 187 -8.65 5.86 -1.79
C LYS A 187 -9.15 5.79 -3.24
N ILE A 188 -9.51 4.60 -3.69
CA ILE A 188 -10.14 4.35 -4.99
C ILE A 188 -11.27 3.33 -4.81
N PRO A 189 -12.25 3.27 -5.72
CA PRO A 189 -13.30 2.26 -5.68
C PRO A 189 -12.70 0.85 -5.77
N VAL A 190 -13.11 -0.03 -4.86
CA VAL A 190 -12.74 -1.45 -4.82
C VAL A 190 -14.02 -2.28 -4.72
N ASP A 191 -14.18 -3.27 -5.59
CA ASP A 191 -15.33 -4.16 -5.60
C ASP A 191 -14.84 -5.62 -5.72
N VAL A 192 -14.81 -6.33 -4.60
CA VAL A 192 -14.24 -7.70 -4.55
C VAL A 192 -14.94 -8.69 -5.48
N GLU A 193 -16.21 -8.45 -5.82
CA GLU A 193 -16.95 -9.32 -6.74
C GLU A 193 -16.60 -9.03 -8.20
N LYS A 194 -16.59 -7.74 -8.60
CA LYS A 194 -16.22 -7.33 -9.96
C LYS A 194 -14.76 -7.61 -10.26
N ASP A 195 -13.89 -7.38 -9.29
CA ASP A 195 -12.45 -7.59 -9.41
C ASP A 195 -12.06 -9.07 -9.30
N GLY A 196 -13.00 -9.95 -8.94
CA GLY A 196 -12.76 -11.38 -8.84
C GLY A 196 -11.78 -11.76 -7.73
N ILE A 197 -11.69 -10.94 -6.67
CA ILE A 197 -10.77 -11.14 -5.55
C ILE A 197 -11.36 -12.17 -4.58
N ASP A 198 -10.56 -13.13 -4.15
CA ASP A 198 -10.92 -14.17 -3.19
C ASP A 198 -10.48 -13.86 -1.76
N LEU A 199 -9.34 -13.18 -1.64
CA LEU A 199 -8.76 -12.70 -0.39
C LEU A 199 -8.25 -11.28 -0.60
N MET A 200 -8.45 -10.40 0.39
CA MET A 200 -7.96 -9.03 0.28
C MET A 200 -7.51 -8.49 1.64
N SER A 201 -6.29 -7.96 1.69
CA SER A 201 -5.74 -7.33 2.89
C SER A 201 -5.97 -5.83 2.90
N LEU A 202 -6.26 -5.27 4.09
CA LEU A 202 -6.38 -3.82 4.30
C LEU A 202 -5.91 -3.42 5.71
N SER A 203 -5.57 -2.14 5.89
CA SER A 203 -5.06 -1.60 7.15
C SER A 203 -5.67 -0.23 7.49
N GLY A 204 -6.03 -0.03 8.75
CA GLY A 204 -6.69 1.18 9.22
C GLY A 204 -5.86 2.44 9.07
N HIS A 205 -4.55 2.38 9.34
CA HIS A 205 -3.69 3.56 9.32
C HIS A 205 -3.38 4.12 7.92
N LYS A 206 -3.90 3.51 6.87
CA LYS A 206 -3.79 4.01 5.48
C LYS A 206 -5.03 4.76 5.03
N ILE A 207 -6.10 4.72 5.82
CA ILE A 207 -7.41 5.35 5.54
C ILE A 207 -7.88 6.26 6.68
N TYR A 208 -6.94 6.92 7.35
CA TYR A 208 -7.20 7.83 8.49
C TYR A 208 -7.83 7.13 9.71
N GLY A 209 -7.66 5.82 9.81
CA GLY A 209 -7.98 4.98 10.95
C GLY A 209 -6.78 4.77 11.88
N PRO A 210 -6.95 4.04 13.00
CA PRO A 210 -5.88 3.78 13.95
C PRO A 210 -4.85 2.77 13.42
N LYS A 211 -3.61 2.89 13.92
CA LYS A 211 -2.57 1.85 13.78
C LYS A 211 -2.94 0.63 14.62
N GLY A 212 -2.38 -0.53 14.30
CA GLY A 212 -2.59 -1.76 15.08
C GLY A 212 -3.93 -2.44 14.83
N ILE A 213 -4.61 -2.09 13.74
CA ILE A 213 -5.84 -2.74 13.27
C ILE A 213 -5.85 -2.83 11.74
N GLY A 214 -6.33 -3.94 11.24
CA GLY A 214 -6.61 -4.21 9.85
C GLY A 214 -7.67 -5.28 9.70
N ALA A 215 -7.90 -5.72 8.49
CA ALA A 215 -8.78 -6.84 8.21
C ALA A 215 -8.33 -7.60 6.96
N ILE A 216 -8.75 -8.85 6.87
CA ILE A 216 -8.72 -9.63 5.65
C ILE A 216 -10.16 -9.96 5.22
N TYR A 217 -10.47 -9.69 3.96
CA TYR A 217 -11.64 -10.25 3.31
C TYR A 217 -11.36 -11.69 2.92
N VAL A 218 -12.29 -12.60 3.20
CA VAL A 218 -12.21 -14.03 2.85
C VAL A 218 -13.51 -14.44 2.19
N ARG A 219 -13.48 -14.71 0.89
CA ARG A 219 -14.66 -15.11 0.11
C ARG A 219 -15.35 -16.34 0.70
N SER A 220 -16.63 -16.23 1.03
CA SER A 220 -17.39 -17.29 1.70
C SER A 220 -18.14 -18.24 0.76
N LYS A 221 -18.32 -17.83 -0.52
CA LYS A 221 -19.05 -18.63 -1.53
C LYS A 221 -18.68 -18.20 -2.95
N GLY A 222 -18.81 -19.13 -3.87
CA GLY A 222 -18.69 -18.95 -5.29
C GLY A 222 -17.30 -18.70 -5.90
N PRO A 223 -16.22 -19.42 -5.53
CA PRO A 223 -16.04 -20.54 -4.60
C PRO A 223 -15.84 -20.08 -3.14
N ARG A 224 -16.01 -21.00 -2.18
CA ARG A 224 -15.60 -20.74 -0.79
C ARG A 224 -14.10 -20.93 -0.64
N VAL A 225 -13.40 -19.90 -0.18
CA VAL A 225 -11.98 -19.98 0.18
C VAL A 225 -11.84 -20.46 1.63
N ARG A 226 -10.82 -21.26 1.90
CA ARG A 226 -10.46 -21.74 3.24
C ARG A 226 -9.01 -21.43 3.53
N LEU A 227 -8.75 -21.12 4.78
CA LEU A 227 -7.40 -20.81 5.29
C LEU A 227 -7.09 -21.69 6.48
N THR A 228 -5.84 -22.14 6.59
CA THR A 228 -5.32 -22.67 7.86
C THR A 228 -4.98 -21.47 8.75
N PRO A 229 -5.51 -21.40 10.00
CA PRO A 229 -5.19 -20.33 10.93
C PRO A 229 -3.67 -20.25 11.18
N GLN A 230 -3.16 -19.03 11.41
CA GLN A 230 -1.78 -18.80 11.79
C GLN A 230 -1.62 -18.47 13.27
N MET A 231 -2.74 -18.21 13.96
CA MET A 231 -2.80 -17.94 15.39
C MET A 231 -3.86 -18.84 16.02
N ASP A 232 -3.41 -19.81 16.80
CA ASP A 232 -4.28 -20.69 17.56
C ASP A 232 -4.77 -20.02 18.86
N GLY A 233 -5.90 -20.47 19.42
CA GLY A 233 -6.46 -19.93 20.66
C GLY A 233 -7.98 -20.10 20.74
N GLY A 234 -8.69 -19.12 21.31
CA GLY A 234 -10.10 -19.18 21.64
C GLY A 234 -11.11 -19.21 20.49
N GLY A 235 -10.69 -19.42 19.25
CA GLY A 235 -11.58 -19.57 18.10
C GLY A 235 -12.29 -18.30 17.64
N HIS A 236 -11.80 -17.13 18.02
CA HIS A 236 -12.32 -15.84 17.55
C HIS A 236 -12.24 -15.75 16.02
N GLU A 237 -12.95 -14.77 15.46
CA GLU A 237 -12.97 -14.54 14.01
C GLU A 237 -13.25 -15.84 13.22
N ARG A 238 -14.25 -16.59 13.67
CA ARG A 238 -14.69 -17.87 13.06
C ARG A 238 -13.57 -18.92 12.97
N GLY A 239 -12.65 -18.87 13.93
CA GLY A 239 -11.51 -19.79 14.00
C GLY A 239 -10.36 -19.44 13.06
N MET A 240 -10.44 -18.36 12.29
CA MET A 240 -9.37 -17.96 11.36
C MET A 240 -8.30 -17.10 12.03
N ARG A 241 -8.69 -16.35 13.09
CA ARG A 241 -7.75 -15.50 13.84
C ARG A 241 -8.16 -15.43 15.30
N SER A 242 -7.46 -16.11 16.16
CA SER A 242 -7.73 -16.14 17.59
C SER A 242 -7.15 -14.93 18.33
N GLY A 243 -7.69 -14.63 19.50
CA GLY A 243 -7.29 -13.53 20.38
C GLY A 243 -8.45 -12.56 20.64
N THR A 244 -8.49 -12.01 21.85
CA THR A 244 -9.49 -11.00 22.23
C THR A 244 -9.53 -9.86 21.20
N LEU A 245 -10.72 -9.51 20.74
CA LEU A 245 -10.90 -8.49 19.73
C LEU A 245 -10.48 -7.10 20.25
N ASN A 246 -9.73 -6.37 19.45
CA ASN A 246 -9.42 -4.96 19.70
C ASN A 246 -10.65 -4.10 19.36
N VAL A 247 -11.66 -4.12 20.23
CA VAL A 247 -12.95 -3.46 20.02
C VAL A 247 -12.78 -2.00 19.60
N THR A 248 -11.98 -1.26 20.34
CA THR A 248 -11.70 0.17 20.07
C THR A 248 -11.10 0.40 18.69
N GLY A 249 -10.07 -0.39 18.33
CA GLY A 249 -9.44 -0.31 17.01
C GLY A 249 -10.37 -0.71 15.87
N ILE A 250 -11.21 -1.74 16.10
CA ILE A 250 -12.21 -2.23 15.15
C ILE A 250 -13.22 -1.13 14.82
N ILE A 251 -13.72 -0.44 15.84
CA ILE A 251 -14.66 0.68 15.66
C ILE A 251 -14.00 1.82 14.89
N GLY A 252 -12.74 2.13 15.22
CA GLY A 252 -11.96 3.12 14.47
C GLY A 252 -11.80 2.75 13.00
N LEU A 253 -11.50 1.49 12.69
CA LEU A 253 -11.41 1.01 11.30
C LEU A 253 -12.77 1.08 10.58
N GLY A 254 -13.84 0.63 11.23
CA GLY A 254 -15.20 0.71 10.68
C GLY A 254 -15.61 2.16 10.37
N LYS A 255 -15.37 3.09 11.32
CA LYS A 255 -15.68 4.52 11.11
C LYS A 255 -14.83 5.16 10.02
N ALA A 256 -13.55 4.79 9.90
CA ALA A 256 -12.71 5.24 8.80
C ALA A 256 -13.24 4.77 7.43
N CYS A 257 -13.68 3.51 7.34
CA CYS A 257 -14.33 2.97 6.13
C CYS A 257 -15.66 3.66 5.81
N GLU A 258 -16.48 3.96 6.82
CA GLU A 258 -17.75 4.70 6.64
C GLU A 258 -17.49 6.10 6.05
N ILE A 259 -16.53 6.84 6.60
CA ILE A 259 -16.15 8.16 6.11
C ILE A 259 -15.62 8.07 4.67
N ALA A 260 -14.72 7.13 4.41
CA ALA A 260 -14.18 6.91 3.07
C ALA A 260 -15.30 6.59 2.06
N GLY A 261 -16.28 5.75 2.43
CA GLY A 261 -17.42 5.44 1.56
C GLY A 261 -18.25 6.66 1.16
N GLY A 262 -18.34 7.65 2.04
CA GLY A 262 -19.09 8.89 1.78
C GLY A 262 -18.29 9.98 1.05
N GLU A 263 -16.97 10.03 1.24
CA GLU A 263 -16.14 11.18 0.84
C GLU A 263 -15.12 10.86 -0.26
N MET A 264 -14.83 9.58 -0.53
CA MET A 264 -13.73 9.14 -1.39
C MET A 264 -13.74 9.76 -2.79
N LEU A 265 -14.90 9.86 -3.43
CA LEU A 265 -14.96 10.35 -4.81
C LEU A 265 -14.57 11.83 -4.91
N GLU A 266 -15.06 12.66 -3.98
CA GLU A 266 -14.72 14.08 -3.92
C GLU A 266 -13.27 14.28 -3.45
N GLU A 267 -12.81 13.50 -2.46
CA GLU A 267 -11.43 13.51 -2.02
C GLU A 267 -10.48 13.14 -3.18
N ASN A 268 -10.83 12.14 -3.98
CA ASN A 268 -10.05 11.72 -5.14
C ASN A 268 -9.91 12.83 -6.17
N ARG A 269 -11.02 13.49 -6.52
CA ARG A 269 -10.99 14.61 -7.49
C ARG A 269 -10.04 15.69 -7.01
N ARG A 270 -10.19 16.13 -5.75
CA ARG A 270 -9.33 17.15 -5.14
C ARG A 270 -7.87 16.73 -5.07
N LEU A 271 -7.58 15.47 -4.70
CA LEU A 271 -6.21 14.98 -4.62
C LEU A 271 -5.55 14.86 -6.00
N HIS A 272 -6.30 14.52 -7.04
CA HIS A 272 -5.83 14.59 -8.42
C HIS A 272 -5.40 16.00 -8.80
N GLU A 273 -6.26 17.00 -8.54
CA GLU A 273 -5.96 18.40 -8.84
C GLU A 273 -4.70 18.89 -8.11
N LEU A 274 -4.58 18.58 -6.81
CA LEU A 274 -3.42 18.96 -6.01
C LEU A 274 -2.12 18.27 -6.47
N ARG A 275 -2.19 16.97 -6.78
CA ARG A 275 -1.06 16.21 -7.30
C ARG A 275 -0.60 16.74 -8.66
N ASP A 276 -1.54 16.97 -9.56
CA ASP A 276 -1.23 17.48 -10.91
C ASP A 276 -0.64 18.88 -10.85
N LYS A 277 -1.14 19.74 -9.94
CA LYS A 277 -0.54 21.05 -9.66
C LYS A 277 0.88 20.94 -9.16
N LEU A 278 1.15 20.03 -8.21
CA LEU A 278 2.50 19.77 -7.69
C LEU A 278 3.44 19.28 -8.80
N GLN A 279 2.99 18.31 -9.57
CA GLN A 279 3.76 17.75 -10.70
C GLN A 279 4.09 18.84 -11.71
N ALA A 280 3.08 19.56 -12.22
CA ALA A 280 3.28 20.63 -13.21
C ALA A 280 4.25 21.70 -12.68
N GLY A 281 4.05 22.16 -11.45
CA GLY A 281 4.89 23.18 -10.85
C GLY A 281 6.36 22.76 -10.67
N ILE A 282 6.65 21.50 -10.39
CA ILE A 282 8.02 20.95 -10.33
C ILE A 282 8.61 20.87 -11.75
N PHE A 283 7.87 20.31 -12.70
CA PHE A 283 8.35 20.07 -14.07
C PHE A 283 8.52 21.35 -14.88
N GLU A 284 7.78 22.42 -14.59
CA GLU A 284 7.95 23.73 -15.20
C GLU A 284 9.19 24.48 -14.69
N ARG A 285 9.65 24.20 -13.48
CA ARG A 285 10.76 24.91 -12.82
C ARG A 285 12.10 24.20 -12.89
N LEU A 286 12.09 22.92 -13.22
CA LEU A 286 13.27 22.05 -13.21
C LEU A 286 13.31 21.18 -14.46
N ASP A 287 14.49 21.17 -15.09
CA ASP A 287 14.84 20.21 -16.13
C ASP A 287 15.31 18.88 -15.48
N GLU A 288 15.46 17.82 -16.27
CA GLU A 288 15.99 16.52 -15.84
C GLU A 288 15.27 15.96 -14.60
N VAL A 289 13.93 15.95 -14.70
CA VAL A 289 13.00 15.45 -13.68
C VAL A 289 12.15 14.35 -14.31
N TYR A 290 12.04 13.21 -13.65
CA TYR A 290 11.42 12.01 -14.21
C TYR A 290 10.31 11.50 -13.33
N LEU A 291 9.12 11.28 -13.93
CA LEU A 291 7.98 10.69 -13.25
C LEU A 291 8.17 9.18 -13.13
N ASN A 292 8.09 8.64 -11.92
CA ASN A 292 8.08 7.22 -11.65
C ASN A 292 6.65 6.70 -11.53
N GLY A 293 6.36 5.52 -12.11
CA GLY A 293 5.05 4.92 -12.13
C GLY A 293 4.19 5.32 -13.33
N HIS A 294 2.96 4.76 -13.40
CA HIS A 294 2.08 4.99 -14.54
C HIS A 294 1.54 6.42 -14.58
N PRO A 295 1.52 7.09 -15.73
CA PRO A 295 1.13 8.50 -15.80
C PRO A 295 -0.36 8.74 -15.47
N THR A 296 -1.25 7.80 -15.78
CA THR A 296 -2.72 7.91 -15.60
C THR A 296 -3.27 6.87 -14.64
N GLU A 297 -2.91 5.59 -14.78
CA GLU A 297 -3.35 4.52 -13.89
C GLU A 297 -2.60 4.59 -12.55
N ARG A 298 -2.94 5.61 -11.76
CA ARG A 298 -2.20 6.01 -10.56
C ARG A 298 -3.13 6.43 -9.44
N LEU A 299 -2.75 6.13 -8.20
CA LEU A 299 -3.43 6.62 -6.99
C LEU A 299 -3.53 8.16 -7.01
N PRO A 300 -4.69 8.73 -6.66
CA PRO A 300 -4.95 10.17 -6.77
C PRO A 300 -3.90 11.05 -6.08
N GLY A 301 -3.54 10.71 -4.84
CA GLY A 301 -2.60 11.49 -4.03
C GLY A 301 -1.14 11.05 -4.14
N ASN A 302 -0.76 10.20 -5.09
CA ASN A 302 0.62 9.73 -5.23
C ASN A 302 1.37 10.47 -6.32
N LEU A 303 2.51 11.04 -5.97
CA LEU A 303 3.51 11.54 -6.92
C LEU A 303 4.88 11.00 -6.51
N ASN A 304 5.55 10.29 -7.41
CA ASN A 304 6.92 9.84 -7.22
C ASN A 304 7.80 10.38 -8.36
N VAL A 305 8.85 11.11 -8.00
CA VAL A 305 9.68 11.85 -8.94
C VAL A 305 11.15 11.62 -8.63
N SER A 306 11.96 11.34 -9.65
CA SER A 306 13.42 11.30 -9.57
C SER A 306 14.01 12.59 -10.10
N PHE A 307 15.05 13.12 -9.42
CA PHE A 307 15.74 14.35 -9.74
C PHE A 307 17.19 14.03 -10.15
N ALA A 308 17.51 14.09 -11.44
CA ALA A 308 18.89 13.82 -11.89
C ALA A 308 19.90 14.80 -11.27
N TYR A 309 21.12 14.30 -11.05
CA TYR A 309 22.26 15.03 -10.48
C TYR A 309 22.05 15.53 -9.04
N VAL A 310 21.13 14.90 -8.31
CA VAL A 310 20.83 15.23 -6.92
C VAL A 310 20.91 13.94 -6.08
N GLU A 311 21.62 14.01 -4.97
CA GLU A 311 21.64 12.93 -4.01
C GLU A 311 20.36 13.02 -3.13
N GLY A 312 19.56 11.92 -3.07
CA GLY A 312 18.23 11.93 -2.48
C GLY A 312 18.21 12.21 -0.98
N GLU A 313 19.19 11.73 -0.21
CA GLU A 313 19.29 12.01 1.22
C GLU A 313 19.59 13.48 1.49
N SER A 314 20.47 14.07 0.69
CA SER A 314 20.78 15.51 0.75
C SER A 314 19.55 16.36 0.45
N LEU A 315 18.72 15.92 -0.52
CA LEU A 315 17.47 16.60 -0.82
C LEU A 315 16.48 16.49 0.35
N LEU A 316 16.30 15.29 0.92
CA LEU A 316 15.43 15.09 2.09
C LEU A 316 15.88 15.94 3.29
N MET A 317 17.17 16.01 3.55
CA MET A 317 17.72 16.86 4.62
C MET A 317 17.49 18.34 4.34
N GLY A 318 17.66 18.75 3.07
CA GLY A 318 17.46 20.13 2.65
C GLY A 318 16.01 20.62 2.71
N ILE A 319 15.03 19.71 2.62
CA ILE A 319 13.58 20.01 2.72
C ILE A 319 12.96 19.45 4.00
N SER A 320 13.69 19.43 5.11
CA SER A 320 13.26 18.83 6.39
C SER A 320 11.97 19.43 6.99
N ASP A 321 11.53 20.57 6.48
CA ASP A 321 10.25 21.23 6.77
C ASP A 321 9.07 20.61 5.99
N ILE A 322 9.33 19.60 5.13
CA ILE A 322 8.33 18.81 4.39
C ILE A 322 8.56 17.34 4.67
N ALA A 323 7.59 16.68 5.30
CA ALA A 323 7.64 15.25 5.54
C ALA A 323 7.26 14.48 4.27
N VAL A 324 8.25 13.91 3.60
CA VAL A 324 8.16 13.05 2.42
C VAL A 324 9.04 11.82 2.61
N SER A 325 8.99 10.85 1.72
CA SER A 325 9.84 9.65 1.78
C SER A 325 10.66 9.50 0.50
N SER A 326 11.89 9.01 0.64
CA SER A 326 12.55 8.30 -0.46
C SER A 326 11.92 6.93 -0.64
N GLY A 327 11.98 6.32 -1.82
CA GLY A 327 11.50 4.95 -2.04
C GLY A 327 12.14 3.91 -1.10
N SER A 328 13.30 4.22 -0.51
CA SER A 328 14.02 3.37 0.44
C SER A 328 13.55 3.48 1.90
N ALA A 329 12.60 4.34 2.24
CA ALA A 329 12.20 4.61 3.64
C ALA A 329 11.71 3.39 4.44
N CYS A 330 11.29 2.30 3.77
CA CYS A 330 10.96 1.02 4.44
C CYS A 330 12.19 0.17 4.80
N THR A 331 13.41 0.58 4.38
CA THR A 331 14.68 -0.12 4.63
C THR A 331 15.73 0.81 5.24
N SER A 332 15.34 1.65 6.17
CA SER A 332 16.13 2.72 6.81
C SER A 332 17.49 2.31 7.41
N ALA A 333 17.98 1.12 7.12
CA ALA A 333 19.31 0.63 7.54
C ALA A 333 20.27 0.35 6.36
N THR A 334 19.85 0.51 5.11
CA THR A 334 20.71 0.26 3.94
C THR A 334 20.66 1.43 2.98
N LEU A 335 21.83 1.87 2.51
CA LEU A 335 22.03 2.89 1.47
C LEU A 335 21.54 2.42 0.07
N GLU A 336 20.80 1.33 -0.01
CA GLU A 336 20.32 0.80 -1.29
C GLU A 336 19.11 1.57 -1.82
N PRO A 337 19.05 1.85 -3.12
CA PRO A 337 17.90 2.48 -3.75
C PRO A 337 16.66 1.57 -3.67
N SER A 338 15.48 2.15 -3.83
CA SER A 338 14.23 1.39 -3.84
C SER A 338 14.26 0.25 -4.85
N TYR A 339 13.98 -0.98 -4.37
CA TYR A 339 13.82 -2.13 -5.25
C TYR A 339 12.64 -1.97 -6.22
N VAL A 340 11.62 -1.18 -5.86
CA VAL A 340 10.47 -0.86 -6.74
C VAL A 340 10.96 0.01 -7.90
N ILE A 341 11.67 1.10 -7.64
CA ILE A 341 12.17 2.00 -8.68
C ILE A 341 13.16 1.27 -9.60
N ARG A 342 14.04 0.44 -9.03
CA ARG A 342 14.97 -0.41 -9.82
C ARG A 342 14.22 -1.38 -10.72
N ALA A 343 13.11 -1.95 -10.25
CA ALA A 343 12.30 -2.87 -11.04
C ALA A 343 11.64 -2.22 -12.28
N LEU A 344 11.49 -0.88 -12.28
CA LEU A 344 11.02 -0.12 -13.45
C LEU A 344 12.10 0.02 -14.55
N GLY A 345 13.33 -0.43 -14.29
CA GLY A 345 14.46 -0.26 -15.21
C GLY A 345 15.10 1.14 -15.14
N THR A 346 14.81 1.89 -14.07
CA THR A 346 15.42 3.21 -13.81
C THR A 346 16.91 3.06 -13.48
N ASP A 347 17.75 3.91 -14.02
CA ASP A 347 19.18 3.97 -13.69
C ASP A 347 19.39 4.15 -12.17
N GLU A 348 20.46 3.60 -11.62
CA GLU A 348 20.72 3.56 -10.18
C GLU A 348 20.78 4.96 -9.55
N GLU A 349 21.41 5.92 -10.21
CA GLU A 349 21.45 7.33 -9.76
C GLU A 349 20.05 7.95 -9.65
N LEU A 350 19.21 7.74 -10.66
CA LEU A 350 17.81 8.20 -10.64
C LEU A 350 16.98 7.48 -9.59
N ALA A 351 17.28 6.22 -9.32
CA ALA A 351 16.59 5.47 -8.26
C ALA A 351 16.94 6.02 -6.87
N HIS A 352 18.19 6.44 -6.64
CA HIS A 352 18.62 7.07 -5.38
C HIS A 352 18.02 8.46 -5.16
N SER A 353 17.76 9.21 -6.22
CA SER A 353 17.22 10.58 -6.16
C SER A 353 15.70 10.64 -6.13
N SER A 354 15.01 9.49 -6.03
CA SER A 354 13.56 9.42 -6.06
C SER A 354 12.92 9.90 -4.74
N ILE A 355 11.95 10.80 -4.86
CA ILE A 355 11.14 11.29 -3.74
C ILE A 355 9.67 10.96 -3.98
N ARG A 356 9.02 10.38 -2.97
CA ARG A 356 7.59 10.13 -2.97
C ARG A 356 6.86 11.21 -2.18
N PHE A 357 6.00 11.95 -2.84
CA PHE A 357 5.03 12.87 -2.26
C PHE A 357 3.69 12.14 -2.12
N GLY A 358 3.26 11.91 -0.91
CA GLY A 358 1.99 11.27 -0.60
C GLY A 358 0.99 12.29 -0.07
N LEU A 359 0.21 12.90 -0.96
CA LEU A 359 -0.84 13.85 -0.60
C LEU A 359 -2.01 13.11 0.06
N GLY A 360 -2.70 13.78 0.96
CA GLY A 360 -3.83 13.22 1.68
C GLY A 360 -4.94 14.22 1.99
N ARG A 361 -5.95 13.74 2.73
CA ARG A 361 -7.19 14.44 3.07
C ARG A 361 -6.99 15.88 3.56
N PHE A 362 -5.94 16.14 4.29
CA PHE A 362 -5.75 17.43 4.97
C PHE A 362 -4.77 18.37 4.27
N ASN A 363 -4.17 17.95 3.14
CA ASN A 363 -3.29 18.84 2.39
C ASN A 363 -4.10 19.92 1.65
N THR A 364 -3.50 21.11 1.54
CA THR A 364 -4.10 22.28 0.93
C THR A 364 -3.35 22.73 -0.32
N GLU A 365 -3.96 23.60 -1.11
CA GLU A 365 -3.35 24.18 -2.30
C GLU A 365 -2.15 25.05 -1.96
N GLU A 366 -2.22 25.82 -0.87
CA GLU A 366 -1.12 26.66 -0.38
C GLU A 366 0.07 25.81 0.07
N GLU A 367 -0.17 24.62 0.63
CA GLU A 367 0.90 23.67 0.96
C GLU A 367 1.59 23.16 -0.31
N VAL A 368 0.82 22.86 -1.38
CA VAL A 368 1.37 22.45 -2.68
C VAL A 368 2.22 23.54 -3.29
N ASP A 369 1.77 24.79 -3.25
CA ASP A 369 2.55 25.93 -3.76
C ASP A 369 3.87 26.10 -3.00
N TYR A 370 3.83 25.99 -1.67
CA TYR A 370 5.02 26.04 -0.82
C TYR A 370 5.99 24.92 -1.14
N VAL A 371 5.50 23.68 -1.23
CA VAL A 371 6.33 22.49 -1.51
C VAL A 371 6.98 22.60 -2.88
N THR A 372 6.22 23.03 -3.89
CA THR A 372 6.75 23.26 -5.25
C THR A 372 7.92 24.24 -5.25
N ASP A 373 7.77 25.37 -4.58
CA ASP A 373 8.82 26.41 -4.50
C ASP A 373 10.04 25.90 -3.72
N ARG A 374 9.80 25.29 -2.56
CA ARG A 374 10.84 24.80 -1.65
C ARG A 374 11.69 23.69 -2.25
N VAL A 375 11.04 22.69 -2.87
CA VAL A 375 11.72 21.58 -3.56
C VAL A 375 12.52 22.10 -4.75
N SER A 376 11.94 22.98 -5.58
CA SER A 376 12.60 23.53 -6.76
C SER A 376 13.84 24.34 -6.39
N LYS A 377 13.79 25.13 -5.32
CA LYS A 377 14.95 25.88 -4.80
C LYS A 377 16.06 24.95 -4.32
N GLU A 378 15.69 23.93 -3.57
CA GLU A 378 16.66 23.00 -2.99
C GLU A 378 17.35 22.15 -4.05
N VAL A 379 16.60 21.63 -5.04
CA VAL A 379 17.16 20.88 -6.17
C VAL A 379 18.16 21.75 -6.94
N LYS A 380 17.82 23.02 -7.24
CA LYS A 380 18.75 23.94 -7.92
C LYS A 380 20.02 24.15 -7.10
N ARG A 381 19.90 24.38 -5.80
CA ARG A 381 21.05 24.55 -4.88
C ARG A 381 21.95 23.32 -4.87
N LEU A 382 21.38 22.12 -4.79
CA LEU A 382 22.17 20.88 -4.77
C LEU A 382 22.85 20.62 -6.12
N ARG A 383 22.19 20.92 -7.24
CA ARG A 383 22.77 20.81 -8.59
C ARG A 383 23.93 21.78 -8.80
N GLU A 384 23.86 23.00 -8.26
CA GLU A 384 24.98 23.96 -8.31
C GLU A 384 26.24 23.46 -7.58
N MET A 385 26.08 22.53 -6.65
CA MET A 385 27.19 21.89 -5.93
C MET A 385 27.60 20.54 -6.51
N SER A 386 26.94 20.07 -7.56
CA SER A 386 27.17 18.77 -8.17
C SER A 386 28.15 18.84 -9.34
N PRO A 387 29.35 18.25 -9.26
CA PRO A 387 30.26 18.18 -10.38
C PRO A 387 29.65 17.47 -11.60
N LEU A 388 28.81 16.48 -11.38
CA LEU A 388 28.11 15.76 -12.45
C LEU A 388 27.18 16.67 -13.24
N PHE A 389 26.52 17.61 -12.58
CA PHE A 389 25.63 18.56 -13.23
C PHE A 389 26.42 19.58 -14.07
N GLU A 390 27.59 20.03 -13.60
CA GLU A 390 28.50 20.91 -14.38
C GLU A 390 28.99 20.19 -15.64
N MET A 391 29.46 18.94 -15.50
CA MET A 391 29.88 18.12 -16.63
C MET A 391 28.77 17.91 -17.66
N ALA A 392 27.57 17.63 -17.20
CA ALA A 392 26.41 17.47 -18.08
C ALA A 392 26.06 18.76 -18.83
N LYS A 393 26.16 19.95 -18.19
CA LYS A 393 26.00 21.26 -18.85
C LYS A 393 27.05 21.53 -19.92
N GLU A 394 28.26 21.03 -19.72
CA GLU A 394 29.35 21.12 -20.71
C GLU A 394 29.20 20.11 -21.86
N GLY A 395 28.16 19.29 -21.85
CA GLY A 395 27.87 18.30 -22.88
C GLY A 395 28.71 17.03 -22.77
N ILE A 396 29.32 16.78 -21.63
CA ILE A 396 30.09 15.57 -21.36
C ILE A 396 29.13 14.41 -21.11
N ASP A 397 29.24 13.36 -21.92
CA ASP A 397 28.48 12.09 -21.66
C ASP A 397 29.06 11.37 -20.45
N LEU A 398 28.37 11.45 -19.32
CA LEU A 398 28.77 10.85 -18.06
C LEU A 398 28.93 9.32 -18.13
N LYS A 399 28.24 8.65 -19.06
CA LYS A 399 28.40 7.19 -19.30
C LYS A 399 29.74 6.86 -19.97
N SER A 400 30.38 7.85 -20.61
CA SER A 400 31.69 7.69 -21.25
C SER A 400 32.88 7.97 -20.31
N VAL A 401 32.60 8.54 -19.13
CA VAL A 401 33.66 8.91 -18.16
C VAL A 401 34.16 7.69 -17.42
N GLN A 402 35.46 7.38 -17.55
CA GLN A 402 36.10 6.33 -16.73
C GLN A 402 36.45 6.89 -15.35
N TRP A 403 35.65 6.55 -14.36
CA TRP A 403 35.93 6.88 -12.96
C TRP A 403 37.09 6.01 -12.47
N LYS A 404 38.24 6.60 -12.19
CA LYS A 404 39.33 5.91 -11.48
C LYS A 404 38.96 5.90 -9.99
N ALA A 405 38.72 4.70 -9.43
CA ALA A 405 38.76 4.52 -7.99
C ALA A 405 40.22 4.73 -7.54
N GLU A 406 40.48 5.77 -6.74
CA GLU A 406 41.72 5.91 -6.01
C GLU A 406 41.72 5.05 -4.75
#